data_0a0b5b728bf373c1093fad93784ed94f
#
_entry.id   0a0b5b728bf373c1093fad93784ed94f
#
_cell.length_a   1.000
_cell.length_b   1.000
_cell.length_c   1.000
_cell.angle_alpha   90.00
_cell.angle_beta   90.00
_cell.angle_gamma   90.00
#
_symmetry.space_group_name_H-M   'P 1'
#
loop_
_entity.id
_entity.type
_entity.pdbx_description
1 polymer ?
#
loop_
_entity_poly.entity_id
_entity_poly.type
_entity_poly.pdbx_seq_one_letter_code
_entity_poly.pdbx_strand_id
1 'polypeptide(L)'
;MKFAIPRGRLMECSINLLNKAGINTNINDERKLVFYSDKDIIMFPKPMDIPAYVEHNADIGICGSDVLLENKNYVFSPLKLNFGKCRLSIISNKKYKIRDLYDLKIATRHPEITYNYFRKLGINVNIIKLNGSLELAPLTGIADAIVDIVETGETLRKNNLIEIKKIMDISAVLIVNRISMKTKYNEINNFIDNIKGVLYEY
;
A
#
# COMPACT_ATOMS: atom_id res chain seq x y z
N MET A 1 -15.62 -14.66 8.39
CA MET A 1 -15.22 -13.73 7.31
C MET A 1 -13.96 -14.19 6.60
N LYS A 2 -13.66 -13.60 5.40
CA LYS A 2 -12.42 -13.82 4.66
C LYS A 2 -11.59 -12.54 4.66
N PHE A 3 -10.34 -12.61 5.11
CA PHE A 3 -9.43 -11.47 5.23
C PHE A 3 -8.27 -11.58 4.26
N ALA A 4 -7.93 -10.48 3.57
CA ALA A 4 -6.73 -10.33 2.75
C ALA A 4 -5.75 -9.36 3.44
N ILE A 5 -4.64 -9.89 3.95
CA ILE A 5 -3.66 -9.16 4.76
C ILE A 5 -2.33 -9.07 4.01
N PRO A 6 -1.71 -7.88 3.91
CA PRO A 6 -0.47 -7.72 3.16
C PRO A 6 0.71 -8.39 3.86
N ARG A 7 1.58 -9.05 3.10
CA ARG A 7 2.90 -9.47 3.59
C ARG A 7 3.86 -8.27 3.71
N GLY A 8 4.89 -8.44 4.51
CA GLY A 8 5.94 -7.43 4.68
C GLY A 8 5.56 -6.35 5.68
N ARG A 9 5.87 -5.11 5.39
CA ARG A 9 5.86 -3.95 6.30
C ARG A 9 4.56 -3.77 7.12
N LEU A 10 3.40 -4.04 6.55
CA LEU A 10 2.11 -3.88 7.21
C LEU A 10 1.60 -5.15 7.91
N MET A 11 2.27 -6.30 7.76
CA MET A 11 1.77 -7.60 8.22
C MET A 11 1.55 -7.64 9.72
N GLU A 12 2.58 -7.33 10.49
CA GLU A 12 2.54 -7.40 11.95
C GLU A 12 1.47 -6.48 12.54
N CYS A 13 1.44 -5.20 12.12
CA CYS A 13 0.43 -4.26 12.58
C CYS A 13 -0.99 -4.70 12.21
N SER A 14 -1.15 -5.30 11.02
CA SER A 14 -2.47 -5.80 10.56
C SER A 14 -2.92 -7.01 11.39
N ILE A 15 -2.03 -7.95 11.68
CA ILE A 15 -2.30 -9.10 12.53
C ILE A 15 -2.68 -8.65 13.95
N ASN A 16 -1.91 -7.73 14.54
CA ASN A 16 -2.19 -7.19 15.85
C ASN A 16 -3.55 -6.48 15.91
N LEU A 17 -3.90 -5.74 14.86
CA LEU A 17 -5.21 -5.09 14.76
C LEU A 17 -6.35 -6.11 14.68
N LEU A 18 -6.21 -7.17 13.88
CA LEU A 18 -7.21 -8.25 13.79
C LEU A 18 -7.40 -8.96 15.13
N ASN A 19 -6.30 -9.31 15.81
CA ASN A 19 -6.36 -9.95 17.14
C ASN A 19 -7.10 -9.08 18.17
N LYS A 20 -6.79 -7.77 18.21
CA LYS A 20 -7.48 -6.82 19.10
C LYS A 20 -8.97 -6.66 18.74
N ALA A 21 -9.33 -6.83 17.47
CA ALA A 21 -10.71 -6.79 17.01
C ALA A 21 -11.46 -8.13 17.18
N GLY A 22 -10.83 -9.13 17.85
CA GLY A 22 -11.44 -10.42 18.18
C GLY A 22 -11.31 -11.51 17.11
N ILE A 23 -10.47 -11.29 16.09
CA ILE A 23 -10.16 -12.30 15.05
C ILE A 23 -8.90 -13.06 15.46
N ASN A 24 -9.04 -14.36 15.74
CA ASN A 24 -7.91 -15.21 16.10
C ASN A 24 -7.00 -15.48 14.89
N THR A 25 -5.78 -14.92 14.91
CA THR A 25 -4.81 -15.03 13.83
C THR A 25 -3.62 -15.94 14.20
N ASN A 26 -3.87 -17.13 14.79
CA ASN A 26 -2.80 -18.08 15.11
C ASN A 26 -2.00 -18.50 13.87
N ILE A 27 -0.97 -17.71 13.53
CA ILE A 27 -0.10 -17.92 12.38
C ILE A 27 1.15 -18.65 12.87
N ASN A 28 1.16 -19.97 12.72
CA ASN A 28 2.25 -20.84 13.19
C ASN A 28 3.33 -21.09 12.11
N ASP A 29 3.12 -20.64 10.88
CA ASP A 29 4.05 -20.83 9.75
C ASP A 29 3.98 -19.64 8.79
N GLU A 30 5.01 -18.81 8.77
CA GLU A 30 5.11 -17.62 7.91
C GLU A 30 5.13 -17.93 6.40
N ARG A 31 5.41 -19.16 6.00
CA ARG A 31 5.42 -19.59 4.58
C ARG A 31 4.02 -19.93 4.07
N LYS A 32 3.11 -20.28 4.97
CA LYS A 32 1.73 -20.61 4.61
C LYS A 32 1.00 -19.36 4.10
N LEU A 33 0.25 -19.51 3.01
CA LEU A 33 -0.43 -18.39 2.34
C LEU A 33 -1.87 -18.21 2.81
N VAL A 34 -2.47 -19.24 3.38
CA VAL A 34 -3.86 -19.25 3.85
C VAL A 34 -3.94 -19.95 5.20
N PHE A 35 -4.58 -19.30 6.15
CA PHE A 35 -4.87 -19.84 7.48
C PHE A 35 -6.37 -19.93 7.66
N TYR A 36 -6.82 -21.02 8.27
CA TYR A 36 -8.20 -21.27 8.65
C TYR A 36 -8.29 -21.20 10.17
N SER A 37 -9.17 -20.36 10.69
CA SER A 37 -9.47 -20.24 12.11
C SER A 37 -10.98 -20.38 12.27
N ASP A 38 -11.45 -21.38 12.99
CA ASP A 38 -12.86 -21.70 13.23
C ASP A 38 -13.79 -21.35 12.05
N LYS A 39 -14.22 -20.09 11.96
CA LYS A 39 -15.10 -19.55 10.93
C LYS A 39 -14.47 -18.50 10.02
N ASP A 40 -13.18 -18.19 10.22
CA ASP A 40 -12.48 -17.14 9.48
C ASP A 40 -11.37 -17.72 8.57
N ILE A 41 -11.13 -17.06 7.46
CA ILE A 41 -10.05 -17.39 6.52
C ILE A 41 -9.16 -16.17 6.39
N ILE A 42 -7.86 -16.32 6.63
CA ILE A 42 -6.88 -15.25 6.51
C ILE A 42 -5.93 -15.60 5.37
N MET A 43 -5.86 -14.74 4.38
CA MET A 43 -5.03 -14.89 3.19
C MET A 43 -3.94 -13.82 3.18
N PHE A 44 -2.75 -14.19 2.68
CA PHE A 44 -1.57 -13.32 2.61
C PHE A 44 -1.10 -13.09 1.17
N PRO A 45 -1.85 -12.33 0.36
CA PRO A 45 -1.41 -11.94 -0.99
C PRO A 45 -0.22 -10.96 -0.94
N LYS A 46 0.35 -10.69 -2.13
CA LYS A 46 1.29 -9.56 -2.28
C LYS A 46 0.55 -8.24 -2.03
N PRO A 47 1.21 -7.22 -1.44
CA PRO A 47 0.54 -5.95 -1.09
C PRO A 47 -0.22 -5.29 -2.24
N MET A 48 0.33 -5.28 -3.46
CA MET A 48 -0.30 -4.68 -4.63
C MET A 48 -1.56 -5.42 -5.10
N ASP A 49 -1.74 -6.69 -4.72
CA ASP A 49 -2.85 -7.52 -5.17
C ASP A 49 -4.02 -7.52 -4.18
N ILE A 50 -3.85 -6.97 -2.98
CA ILE A 50 -4.89 -6.96 -1.93
C ILE A 50 -6.24 -6.42 -2.43
N PRO A 51 -6.32 -5.28 -3.13
CA PRO A 51 -7.61 -4.78 -3.60
C PRO A 51 -8.32 -5.73 -4.55
N ALA A 52 -7.60 -6.43 -5.43
CA ALA A 52 -8.16 -7.43 -6.33
C ALA A 52 -8.70 -8.65 -5.56
N TYR A 53 -7.99 -9.12 -4.53
CA TYR A 53 -8.49 -10.19 -3.67
C TYR A 53 -9.76 -9.77 -2.94
N VAL A 54 -9.84 -8.53 -2.45
CA VAL A 54 -11.06 -8.02 -1.79
C VAL A 54 -12.20 -7.85 -2.80
N GLU A 55 -11.92 -7.35 -3.99
CA GLU A 55 -12.95 -7.18 -5.03
C GLU A 55 -13.61 -8.51 -5.41
N HIS A 56 -12.82 -9.60 -5.52
CA HIS A 56 -13.29 -10.87 -6.10
C HIS A 56 -13.54 -12.00 -5.11
N ASN A 57 -12.95 -11.99 -3.90
CA ASN A 57 -13.02 -13.15 -3.01
C ASN A 57 -13.05 -12.81 -1.52
N ALA A 58 -12.19 -11.92 -1.03
CA ALA A 58 -12.14 -11.60 0.40
C ALA A 58 -13.27 -10.63 0.80
N ASP A 59 -13.74 -10.72 2.04
CA ASP A 59 -14.73 -9.79 2.57
C ASP A 59 -14.08 -8.45 2.95
N ILE A 60 -12.89 -8.53 3.54
CA ILE A 60 -12.15 -7.40 4.12
C ILE A 60 -10.68 -7.52 3.77
N GLY A 61 -10.01 -6.39 3.56
CA GLY A 61 -8.56 -6.33 3.40
C GLY A 61 -7.93 -5.11 4.04
N ILE A 62 -6.62 -5.19 4.24
CA ILE A 62 -5.79 -4.06 4.66
C ILE A 62 -4.73 -3.83 3.59
N CYS A 63 -4.60 -2.60 3.10
CA CYS A 63 -3.57 -2.24 2.13
C CYS A 63 -3.06 -0.83 2.36
N GLY A 64 -2.01 -0.42 1.64
CA GLY A 64 -1.60 0.97 1.59
C GLY A 64 -2.59 1.82 0.79
N SER A 65 -2.77 3.08 1.17
CA SER A 65 -3.63 4.01 0.42
C SER A 65 -3.09 4.27 -1.01
N ASP A 66 -1.78 4.13 -1.21
CA ASP A 66 -1.12 4.15 -2.52
C ASP A 66 -1.58 3.00 -3.41
N VAL A 67 -1.67 1.79 -2.85
CA VAL A 67 -2.12 0.59 -3.58
C VAL A 67 -3.56 0.76 -4.07
N LEU A 68 -4.43 1.31 -3.22
CA LEU A 68 -5.83 1.56 -3.57
C LEU A 68 -5.96 2.63 -4.67
N LEU A 69 -5.14 3.70 -4.62
CA LEU A 69 -5.15 4.76 -5.62
C LEU A 69 -4.57 4.30 -6.96
N GLU A 70 -3.58 3.42 -6.94
CA GLU A 70 -2.94 2.89 -8.14
C GLU A 70 -3.88 1.95 -8.92
N ASN A 71 -4.57 1.04 -8.22
CA ASN A 71 -5.26 -0.08 -8.87
C ASN A 71 -6.70 0.20 -9.27
N LYS A 72 -7.32 1.30 -8.81
CA LYS A 72 -8.72 1.68 -9.16
C LYS A 72 -9.76 0.57 -8.95
N ASN A 73 -9.56 -0.34 -7.97
CA ASN A 73 -10.47 -1.44 -7.69
C ASN A 73 -11.82 -0.97 -7.13
N TYR A 74 -12.87 -1.77 -7.41
CA TYR A 74 -14.24 -1.48 -6.99
C TYR A 74 -14.54 -1.99 -5.57
N VAL A 75 -13.90 -1.35 -4.57
CA VAL A 75 -14.04 -1.68 -3.14
C VAL A 75 -14.50 -0.46 -2.33
N PHE A 76 -14.99 -0.67 -1.11
CA PHE A 76 -15.18 0.40 -0.12
C PHE A 76 -13.92 0.57 0.71
N SER A 77 -13.62 1.81 1.14
CA SER A 77 -12.57 2.12 2.10
C SER A 77 -13.16 2.91 3.27
N PRO A 78 -13.75 2.23 4.26
CA PRO A 78 -14.46 2.89 5.36
C PRO A 78 -13.54 3.54 6.38
N LEU A 79 -12.29 3.04 6.55
CA LEU A 79 -11.38 3.50 7.60
C LEU A 79 -9.96 3.73 7.10
N LYS A 80 -9.38 4.85 7.52
CA LYS A 80 -7.94 5.08 7.51
C LYS A 80 -7.36 4.55 8.83
N LEU A 81 -6.30 3.74 8.75
CA LEU A 81 -5.67 3.16 9.92
C LEU A 81 -4.51 4.06 10.41
N ASN A 82 -4.19 3.97 11.71
CA ASN A 82 -3.19 4.84 12.35
C ASN A 82 -1.74 4.35 12.20
N PHE A 83 -1.50 3.28 11.43
CA PHE A 83 -0.17 2.70 11.19
C PHE A 83 0.19 2.69 9.69
N GLY A 84 1.41 2.22 9.41
CA GLY A 84 1.94 2.15 8.04
C GLY A 84 2.15 3.53 7.40
N LYS A 85 2.36 4.57 8.23
CA LYS A 85 2.60 5.94 7.76
C LYS A 85 3.94 6.03 7.05
N CYS A 86 3.90 6.51 5.82
CA CYS A 86 5.06 6.78 4.99
C CYS A 86 4.69 7.83 3.94
N ARG A 87 5.57 8.10 2.98
CA ARG A 87 5.30 9.04 1.90
C ARG A 87 5.74 8.47 0.56
N LEU A 88 5.04 8.82 -0.49
CA LEU A 88 5.47 8.60 -1.87
C LEU A 88 6.26 9.82 -2.33
N SER A 89 7.46 9.60 -2.85
CA SER A 89 8.37 10.69 -3.17
C SER A 89 9.12 10.46 -4.48
N ILE A 90 9.55 11.56 -5.10
CA ILE A 90 10.48 11.57 -6.23
C ILE A 90 11.89 11.53 -5.66
N ILE A 91 12.70 10.61 -6.15
CA ILE A 91 14.05 10.30 -5.63
C ILE A 91 15.01 10.16 -6.80
N SER A 92 16.24 10.67 -6.65
CA SER A 92 17.32 10.49 -7.65
C SER A 92 18.69 10.52 -6.98
N ASN A 93 19.72 10.13 -7.73
CA ASN A 93 21.12 10.32 -7.37
C ASN A 93 21.66 11.73 -7.70
N LYS A 94 20.86 12.58 -8.32
CA LYS A 94 21.18 13.96 -8.71
C LYS A 94 20.19 14.94 -8.11
N LYS A 95 20.64 16.17 -7.85
CA LYS A 95 19.79 17.28 -7.39
C LYS A 95 19.06 17.89 -8.59
N TYR A 96 17.87 17.41 -8.88
CA TYR A 96 16.98 18.03 -9.85
C TYR A 96 16.04 19.05 -9.19
N LYS A 97 15.71 20.13 -9.90
CA LYS A 97 14.47 20.87 -9.66
C LYS A 97 13.33 20.13 -10.35
N ILE A 98 12.09 20.30 -9.89
CA ILE A 98 10.94 19.61 -10.50
C ILE A 98 10.83 19.88 -12.01
N ARG A 99 11.15 21.10 -12.46
CA ARG A 99 11.14 21.48 -13.89
C ARG A 99 12.18 20.75 -14.73
N ASP A 100 13.28 20.33 -14.11
CA ASP A 100 14.36 19.62 -14.78
C ASP A 100 14.01 18.15 -15.07
N LEU A 101 12.85 17.67 -14.56
CA LEU A 101 12.34 16.33 -14.77
C LEU A 101 11.55 16.16 -16.08
N TYR A 102 11.46 17.21 -16.90
CA TYR A 102 10.79 17.13 -18.20
C TYR A 102 11.52 16.14 -19.14
N ASP A 103 10.75 15.24 -19.77
CA ASP A 103 11.21 14.17 -20.67
C ASP A 103 12.18 13.13 -20.05
N LEU A 104 12.42 13.18 -18.74
CA LEU A 104 13.24 12.19 -18.06
C LEU A 104 12.52 10.86 -17.89
N LYS A 105 13.32 9.79 -17.73
CA LYS A 105 12.83 8.45 -17.40
C LYS A 105 12.60 8.33 -15.91
N ILE A 106 11.39 8.00 -15.51
CA ILE A 106 10.99 7.81 -14.11
C ILE A 106 10.58 6.35 -13.88
N ALA A 107 11.35 5.62 -13.08
CA ALA A 107 10.99 4.25 -12.71
C ALA A 107 10.09 4.23 -11.47
N THR A 108 9.05 3.40 -11.48
CA THR A 108 8.10 3.33 -10.37
C THR A 108 7.30 2.03 -10.35
N ARG A 109 6.81 1.66 -9.17
CA ARG A 109 5.74 0.68 -8.95
C ARG A 109 4.34 1.26 -9.14
N HIS A 110 4.22 2.60 -9.13
CA HIS A 110 2.98 3.36 -9.12
C HIS A 110 2.83 4.22 -10.39
N PRO A 111 2.74 3.61 -11.59
CA PRO A 111 2.68 4.35 -12.84
C PRO A 111 1.49 5.31 -12.94
N GLU A 112 0.30 4.92 -12.47
CA GLU A 112 -0.90 5.74 -12.52
C GLU A 112 -0.78 6.99 -11.62
N ILE A 113 -0.34 6.81 -10.38
CA ILE A 113 -0.13 7.93 -9.45
C ILE A 113 0.96 8.86 -9.99
N THR A 114 2.06 8.30 -10.49
CA THR A 114 3.18 9.05 -11.05
C THR A 114 2.73 9.87 -12.27
N TYR A 115 2.06 9.24 -13.23
CA TYR A 115 1.51 9.91 -14.40
C TYR A 115 0.58 11.06 -14.02
N ASN A 116 -0.37 10.82 -13.14
CA ASN A 116 -1.34 11.82 -12.71
C ASN A 116 -0.67 12.99 -11.98
N TYR A 117 0.38 12.73 -11.20
CA TYR A 117 1.14 13.78 -10.52
C TYR A 117 1.86 14.70 -11.52
N PHE A 118 2.65 14.16 -12.44
CA PHE A 118 3.40 14.95 -13.41
C PHE A 118 2.48 15.67 -14.41
N ARG A 119 1.40 15.01 -14.83
CA ARG A 119 0.37 15.63 -15.69
C ARG A 119 -0.26 16.87 -15.04
N LYS A 120 -0.55 16.84 -13.74
CA LYS A 120 -1.07 18.03 -13.00
C LYS A 120 -0.08 19.19 -12.98
N LEU A 121 1.21 18.91 -13.09
CA LEU A 121 2.27 19.92 -13.15
C LEU A 121 2.57 20.39 -14.57
N GLY A 122 1.94 19.80 -15.59
CA GLY A 122 2.27 20.08 -17.00
C GLY A 122 3.64 19.55 -17.43
N ILE A 123 4.18 18.55 -16.73
CA ILE A 123 5.50 17.96 -16.99
C ILE A 123 5.30 16.61 -17.69
N ASN A 124 5.88 16.44 -18.87
CA ASN A 124 5.94 15.15 -19.55
C ASN A 124 7.10 14.31 -18.98
N VAL A 125 6.87 13.02 -18.72
CA VAL A 125 7.88 12.08 -18.25
C VAL A 125 7.69 10.71 -18.91
N ASN A 126 8.78 9.98 -19.09
CA ASN A 126 8.76 8.61 -19.59
C ASN A 126 8.73 7.62 -18.43
N ILE A 127 7.58 6.99 -18.18
CA ILE A 127 7.39 6.09 -17.05
C ILE A 127 7.83 4.67 -17.37
N ILE A 128 8.71 4.12 -16.54
CA ILE A 128 9.18 2.73 -16.59
C ILE A 128 8.60 2.00 -15.37
N LYS A 129 7.72 1.02 -15.62
CA LYS A 129 7.17 0.19 -14.54
C LYS A 129 8.19 -0.85 -14.10
N LEU A 130 8.58 -0.82 -12.82
CA LEU A 130 9.41 -1.84 -12.16
C LEU A 130 8.70 -2.35 -10.90
N ASN A 131 8.91 -3.62 -10.54
CA ASN A 131 8.21 -4.26 -9.43
C ASN A 131 9.04 -4.39 -8.14
N GLY A 132 10.31 -4.04 -8.15
CA GLY A 132 11.19 -4.12 -6.97
C GLY A 132 12.56 -3.47 -7.23
N SER A 133 13.31 -3.26 -6.14
CA SER A 133 14.68 -2.68 -6.17
C SER A 133 14.78 -1.42 -7.02
N LEU A 134 13.83 -0.51 -6.85
CA LEU A 134 13.74 0.73 -7.64
C LEU A 134 14.99 1.58 -7.52
N GLU A 135 15.65 1.53 -6.37
CA GLU A 135 16.89 2.27 -6.06
C GLU A 135 18.01 1.97 -7.06
N LEU A 136 18.01 0.79 -7.67
CA LEU A 136 19.01 0.44 -8.69
C LEU A 136 18.83 1.24 -9.98
N ALA A 137 17.63 1.65 -10.32
CA ALA A 137 17.35 2.29 -11.61
C ALA A 137 18.15 3.59 -11.84
N PRO A 138 18.21 4.57 -10.91
CA PRO A 138 19.05 5.74 -11.08
C PRO A 138 20.55 5.46 -10.93
N LEU A 139 20.94 4.39 -10.23
CA LEU A 139 22.34 4.02 -10.06
C LEU A 139 22.93 3.35 -11.30
N THR A 140 22.10 2.61 -12.04
CA THR A 140 22.50 1.89 -13.26
C THR A 140 22.17 2.63 -14.55
N GLY A 141 21.51 3.80 -14.47
CA GLY A 141 21.13 4.60 -15.64
C GLY A 141 19.89 4.06 -16.39
N ILE A 142 19.13 3.12 -15.82
CA ILE A 142 17.84 2.68 -16.37
C ILE A 142 16.83 3.81 -16.35
N ALA A 143 16.83 4.60 -15.27
CA ALA A 143 15.99 5.79 -15.11
C ALA A 143 16.80 6.95 -14.51
N ASP A 144 16.34 8.17 -14.74
CA ASP A 144 16.95 9.39 -14.18
C ASP A 144 16.50 9.64 -12.74
N ALA A 145 15.28 9.24 -12.42
CA ALA A 145 14.70 9.31 -11.09
C ALA A 145 13.73 8.15 -10.86
N ILE A 146 13.33 7.97 -9.61
CA ILE A 146 12.29 7.01 -9.22
C ILE A 146 11.16 7.70 -8.45
N VAL A 147 9.99 7.11 -8.49
CA VAL A 147 8.90 7.41 -7.56
C VAL A 147 8.68 6.17 -6.70
N ASP A 148 9.01 6.28 -5.42
CA ASP A 148 8.90 5.15 -4.48
C ASP A 148 8.52 5.62 -3.07
N ILE A 149 8.21 4.62 -2.23
CA ILE A 149 7.84 4.81 -0.83
C ILE A 149 9.09 5.14 0.00
N VAL A 150 8.98 6.20 0.80
CA VAL A 150 9.98 6.60 1.79
C VAL A 150 9.36 6.56 3.17
N GLU A 151 9.89 5.73 4.04
CA GLU A 151 9.51 5.68 5.46
C GLU A 151 10.50 6.52 6.29
N THR A 152 11.68 6.00 6.59
CA THR A 152 12.73 6.70 7.35
C THR A 152 13.78 7.39 6.46
N GLY A 153 13.85 7.01 5.20
CA GLY A 153 14.87 7.45 4.24
C GLY A 153 16.25 6.82 4.45
N GLU A 154 16.37 5.79 5.29
CA GLU A 154 17.64 5.10 5.55
C GLU A 154 18.22 4.44 4.29
N THR A 155 17.36 3.73 3.52
CA THR A 155 17.75 3.11 2.25
C THR A 155 18.29 4.14 1.26
N LEU A 156 17.68 5.33 1.21
CA LEU A 156 18.14 6.42 0.34
C LEU A 156 19.54 6.87 0.73
N ARG A 157 19.76 7.12 2.04
CA ARG A 157 21.08 7.55 2.54
C ARG A 157 22.17 6.52 2.26
N LYS A 158 21.88 5.22 2.48
CA LYS A 158 22.84 4.12 2.22
C LYS A 158 23.21 3.99 0.76
N ASN A 159 22.34 4.42 -0.16
CA ASN A 159 22.55 4.34 -1.60
C ASN A 159 22.87 5.69 -2.26
N ASN A 160 23.21 6.72 -1.46
CA ASN A 160 23.50 8.07 -1.96
C ASN A 160 22.39 8.66 -2.84
N LEU A 161 21.12 8.33 -2.51
CA LEU A 161 19.95 8.86 -3.17
C LEU A 161 19.38 10.05 -2.40
N ILE A 162 18.76 10.97 -3.12
CA ILE A 162 18.21 12.22 -2.59
C ILE A 162 16.70 12.25 -2.85
N GLU A 163 15.94 12.52 -1.82
CA GLU A 163 14.52 12.82 -1.97
C GLU A 163 14.36 14.24 -2.54
N ILE A 164 13.82 14.33 -3.76
CA ILE A 164 13.64 15.60 -4.48
C ILE A 164 12.35 16.29 -4.02
N LYS A 165 11.24 15.52 -3.96
CA LYS A 165 9.93 16.06 -3.62
C LYS A 165 9.00 14.96 -3.13
N LYS A 166 8.30 15.24 -2.02
CA LYS A 166 7.16 14.44 -1.58
C LYS A 166 5.97 14.67 -2.52
N ILE A 167 5.36 13.57 -2.98
CA ILE A 167 4.14 13.56 -3.79
C ILE A 167 2.91 13.54 -2.88
N MET A 168 2.87 12.57 -1.94
CA MET A 168 1.74 12.38 -1.03
C MET A 168 2.13 11.59 0.22
N ASP A 169 1.32 11.74 1.26
CA ASP A 169 1.38 10.86 2.44
C ASP A 169 0.59 9.58 2.21
N ILE A 170 1.10 8.49 2.74
CA ILE A 170 0.51 7.15 2.66
C ILE A 170 0.25 6.64 4.09
N SER A 171 -0.82 5.89 4.25
CA SER A 171 -1.11 5.12 5.46
C SER A 171 -1.83 3.83 5.09
N ALA A 172 -1.90 2.87 6.02
CA ALA A 172 -2.76 1.73 5.86
C ALA A 172 -4.24 2.15 5.84
N VAL A 173 -5.05 1.44 5.06
CA VAL A 173 -6.50 1.61 4.97
C VAL A 173 -7.18 0.24 5.07
N LEU A 174 -8.36 0.21 5.70
CA LEU A 174 -9.26 -0.91 5.66
C LEU A 174 -10.10 -0.82 4.39
N ILE A 175 -10.20 -1.91 3.65
CA ILE A 175 -11.05 -2.02 2.46
C ILE A 175 -12.02 -3.17 2.59
N VAL A 176 -13.20 -3.03 2.01
CA VAL A 176 -14.32 -3.97 2.12
C VAL A 176 -14.91 -4.28 0.76
N ASN A 177 -15.19 -5.55 0.53
CA ASN A 177 -15.89 -6.01 -0.66
C ASN A 177 -17.31 -5.43 -0.69
N ARG A 178 -17.73 -4.91 -1.85
CA ARG A 178 -19.05 -4.26 -1.99
C ARG A 178 -20.22 -5.21 -1.87
N ILE A 179 -20.06 -6.45 -2.33
CA ILE A 179 -21.09 -7.49 -2.22
C ILE A 179 -21.18 -7.95 -0.78
N SER A 180 -20.04 -8.25 -0.15
CA SER A 180 -19.98 -8.64 1.26
C SER A 180 -20.56 -7.56 2.18
N MET A 181 -20.31 -6.28 1.89
CA MET A 181 -20.90 -5.17 2.65
C MET A 181 -22.44 -5.17 2.61
N LYS A 182 -23.05 -5.72 1.55
CA LYS A 182 -24.52 -5.86 1.47
C LYS A 182 -25.01 -7.17 2.11
N THR A 183 -24.33 -8.28 1.83
CA THR A 183 -24.78 -9.62 2.22
C THR A 183 -24.43 -9.97 3.67
N LYS A 184 -23.40 -9.37 4.24
CA LYS A 184 -22.86 -9.57 5.60
C LYS A 184 -22.83 -8.26 6.40
N TYR A 185 -23.80 -7.38 6.17
CA TYR A 185 -23.81 -6.00 6.68
C TYR A 185 -23.54 -5.92 8.18
N ASN A 186 -24.29 -6.66 9.00
CA ASN A 186 -24.17 -6.60 10.45
C ASN A 186 -22.80 -7.12 10.93
N GLU A 187 -22.30 -8.20 10.34
CA GLU A 187 -21.02 -8.81 10.71
C GLU A 187 -19.86 -7.85 10.38
N ILE A 188 -19.89 -7.23 9.19
CA ILE A 188 -18.86 -6.29 8.74
C ILE A 188 -18.90 -4.99 9.55
N ASN A 189 -20.08 -4.42 9.81
CA ASN A 189 -20.18 -3.20 10.61
C ASN A 189 -19.74 -3.41 12.06
N ASN A 190 -20.13 -4.51 12.69
CA ASN A 190 -19.65 -4.85 14.03
C ASN A 190 -18.11 -4.95 14.05
N PHE A 191 -17.52 -5.57 13.04
CA PHE A 191 -16.07 -5.63 12.91
C PHE A 191 -15.45 -4.23 12.72
N ILE A 192 -16.01 -3.38 11.85
CA ILE A 192 -15.54 -1.99 11.64
C ILE A 192 -15.62 -1.20 12.96
N ASP A 193 -16.68 -1.36 13.74
CA ASP A 193 -16.85 -0.64 15.00
C ASP A 193 -15.87 -1.15 16.07
N ASN A 194 -15.59 -2.46 16.12
CA ASN A 194 -14.50 -2.99 16.95
C ASN A 194 -13.14 -2.40 16.56
N ILE A 195 -12.84 -2.31 15.25
CA ILE A 195 -11.62 -1.65 14.77
C ILE A 195 -11.55 -0.18 15.18
N LYS A 196 -12.65 0.57 15.08
CA LYS A 196 -12.70 1.96 15.55
C LYS A 196 -12.40 2.05 17.04
N GLY A 197 -13.03 1.19 17.88
CA GLY A 197 -12.73 1.10 19.31
C GLY A 197 -11.22 0.96 19.56
N VAL A 198 -10.59 -0.01 18.93
CA VAL A 198 -9.14 -0.25 19.05
C VAL A 198 -8.30 0.94 18.57
N LEU A 199 -8.74 1.70 17.55
CA LEU A 199 -8.01 2.87 17.02
C LEU A 199 -8.13 4.12 17.89
N TYR A 200 -9.20 4.26 18.65
CA TYR A 200 -9.46 5.43 19.51
C TYR A 200 -9.02 5.21 20.98
N GLU A 201 -8.57 4.02 21.36
CA GLU A 201 -7.97 3.72 22.67
C GLU A 201 -6.50 4.21 22.80
N TYR A 202 -6.01 5.02 21.83
CA TYR A 202 -4.66 5.60 21.83
C TYR A 202 -4.70 7.13 21.71
#